data_85804a0c52490587a3a8ca2a36e57351
#
_entry.id   85804a0c52490587a3a8ca2a36e57351
#
_cell.length_a   1.000
_cell.length_b   1.000
_cell.length_c   1.000
_cell.angle_alpha   90.00
_cell.angle_beta   90.00
_cell.angle_gamma   90.00
#
_symmetry.space_group_name_H-M   'P 1'
#
loop_
_entity.id
_entity.type
_entity.pdbx_description
1 polymer ?
#
loop_
_entity_poly.entity_id
_entity_poly.type
_entity_poly.pdbx_seq_one_letter_code
_entity_poly.pdbx_strand_id
1 'polypeptide(L)'
;DTDRRLSGLNKQTSSLANCEKELKYFQAKTISLTNFCVVLLSLGLCLIHIYMNSSIDSMIVSGVLQISSFGPVIALANLGSTLSQTIGAGQRVISLLDESPMVEEVENKEETDFKMVDVSSVDFAYEEEQILKDMNLNIRENEVIGIQGKSGSGKSTLLKLLMRFWDVSKGSILVDGLNIRSLNTSNLRKNEGYVTQETILFHDTIENNLRVAKQNATMEEIEVACKKANIHEYIQSLPNGYKTMVEELGSSLSGGERQRIGLARMFLHDAKLVLLDEPTSNLDSLNEGAILKSIYEERKDKTIVFVSHRESTLSHCDRVIHMESERVS
;
A
#
# COMPACT_ATOMS: atom_id res chain seq x y z
N ASP A 1 22.89 -7.11 -16.57
CA ASP A 1 21.43 -7.16 -16.31
C ASP A 1 20.71 -5.84 -16.67
N THR A 2 21.39 -4.70 -16.53
CA THR A 2 20.85 -3.38 -16.85
C THR A 2 20.48 -3.24 -18.33
N ASP A 3 21.33 -3.74 -19.24
CA ASP A 3 21.10 -3.66 -20.69
C ASP A 3 19.91 -4.52 -21.13
N ARG A 4 19.69 -5.65 -20.50
CA ARG A 4 18.55 -6.54 -20.77
C ARG A 4 17.23 -5.90 -20.31
N ARG A 5 17.21 -5.23 -19.16
CA ARG A 5 16.04 -4.47 -18.66
C ARG A 5 15.76 -3.23 -19.52
N LEU A 6 16.80 -2.49 -19.91
CA LEU A 6 16.69 -1.36 -20.83
C LEU A 6 16.13 -1.78 -22.20
N SER A 7 16.60 -2.89 -22.76
CA SER A 7 16.09 -3.41 -24.03
C SER A 7 14.62 -3.86 -23.92
N GLY A 8 14.21 -4.45 -22.80
CA GLY A 8 12.82 -4.83 -22.53
C GLY A 8 11.92 -3.60 -22.42
N LEU A 9 12.32 -2.58 -21.65
CA LEU A 9 11.60 -1.31 -21.51
C LEU A 9 11.49 -0.59 -22.86
N ASN A 10 12.57 -0.48 -23.63
CA ASN A 10 12.55 0.14 -24.95
C ASN A 10 11.61 -0.59 -25.93
N LYS A 11 11.54 -1.92 -25.86
CA LYS A 11 10.61 -2.70 -26.68
C LYS A 11 9.15 -2.44 -26.30
N GLN A 12 8.83 -2.39 -25.02
CA GLN A 12 7.48 -2.07 -24.53
C GLN A 12 7.10 -0.63 -24.87
N THR A 13 7.99 0.33 -24.67
CA THR A 13 7.76 1.74 -25.01
C THR A 13 7.56 1.95 -26.51
N SER A 14 8.34 1.28 -27.35
CA SER A 14 8.16 1.34 -28.81
C SER A 14 6.84 0.70 -29.27
N SER A 15 6.42 -0.40 -28.65
CA SER A 15 5.11 -1.02 -28.91
C SER A 15 3.95 -0.08 -28.54
N LEU A 16 3.99 0.53 -27.36
CA LEU A 16 3.02 1.54 -26.91
C LEU A 16 2.97 2.74 -27.85
N ALA A 17 4.14 3.28 -28.22
CA ALA A 17 4.22 4.42 -29.15
C ALA A 17 3.62 4.09 -30.54
N ASN A 18 3.81 2.86 -31.03
CA ASN A 18 3.22 2.42 -32.29
C ASN A 18 1.67 2.31 -32.19
N CYS A 19 1.14 1.72 -31.11
CA CYS A 19 -0.30 1.67 -30.87
C CYS A 19 -0.93 3.05 -30.76
N GLU A 20 -0.29 3.98 -30.01
CA GLU A 20 -0.74 5.37 -29.94
C GLU A 20 -0.73 6.07 -31.31
N LYS A 21 0.30 5.83 -32.10
CA LYS A 21 0.43 6.40 -33.45
C LYS A 21 -0.68 5.91 -34.37
N GLU A 22 -0.98 4.63 -34.35
CA GLU A 22 -2.07 4.04 -35.13
C GLU A 22 -3.43 4.61 -34.71
N LEU A 23 -3.67 4.73 -33.40
CA LEU A 23 -4.91 5.29 -32.86
C LEU A 23 -5.08 6.75 -33.26
N LYS A 24 -4.04 7.57 -33.11
CA LYS A 24 -4.02 8.98 -33.53
C LYS A 24 -4.23 9.12 -35.05
N TYR A 25 -3.61 8.25 -35.83
CA TYR A 25 -3.81 8.25 -37.31
C TYR A 25 -5.24 7.92 -37.66
N PHE A 26 -5.86 6.92 -37.03
CA PHE A 26 -7.25 6.57 -37.28
C PHE A 26 -8.21 7.70 -36.88
N GLN A 27 -7.99 8.33 -35.71
CA GLN A 27 -8.76 9.49 -35.26
C GLN A 27 -8.63 10.67 -36.24
N ALA A 28 -7.41 11.01 -36.65
CA ALA A 28 -7.17 12.09 -37.62
C ALA A 28 -7.86 11.82 -38.95
N LYS A 29 -7.83 10.58 -39.44
CA LYS A 29 -8.53 10.18 -40.68
C LYS A 29 -10.04 10.32 -40.55
N THR A 30 -10.65 9.92 -39.44
CA THR A 30 -12.08 10.03 -39.18
C THR A 30 -12.50 11.48 -39.11
N ILE A 31 -11.79 12.34 -38.39
CA ILE A 31 -12.07 13.78 -38.28
C ILE A 31 -11.92 14.46 -39.65
N SER A 32 -10.86 14.13 -40.38
CA SER A 32 -10.62 14.69 -41.73
C SER A 32 -11.74 14.33 -42.72
N LEU A 33 -12.19 13.06 -42.69
CA LEU A 33 -13.29 12.59 -43.51
C LEU A 33 -14.62 13.31 -43.15
N THR A 34 -14.91 13.44 -41.85
CA THR A 34 -16.09 14.14 -41.36
C THR A 34 -16.09 15.60 -41.82
N ASN A 35 -14.97 16.33 -41.67
CA ASN A 35 -14.82 17.69 -42.08
C ASN A 35 -14.96 17.83 -43.61
N PHE A 36 -14.40 16.90 -44.38
CA PHE A 36 -14.54 16.86 -45.81
C PHE A 36 -16.02 16.73 -46.26
N CYS A 37 -16.76 15.81 -45.61
CA CYS A 37 -18.20 15.65 -45.87
C CYS A 37 -18.99 16.92 -45.51
N VAL A 38 -18.67 17.58 -44.39
CA VAL A 38 -19.30 18.84 -43.98
C VAL A 38 -19.09 19.92 -45.04
N VAL A 39 -17.85 20.12 -45.52
CA VAL A 39 -17.52 21.11 -46.56
C VAL A 39 -18.23 20.79 -47.87
N LEU A 40 -18.24 19.53 -48.28
CA LEU A 40 -18.86 19.09 -49.52
C LEU A 40 -20.38 19.32 -49.51
N LEU A 41 -21.05 19.02 -48.39
CA LEU A 41 -22.47 19.29 -48.20
C LEU A 41 -22.77 20.78 -48.14
N SER A 42 -21.91 21.60 -47.55
CA SER A 42 -22.05 23.05 -47.52
C SER A 42 -21.95 23.66 -48.92
N LEU A 43 -20.99 23.21 -49.73
CA LEU A 43 -20.87 23.63 -51.13
C LEU A 43 -22.08 23.20 -51.96
N GLY A 44 -22.56 21.98 -51.78
CA GLY A 44 -23.75 21.46 -52.42
C GLY A 44 -24.99 22.31 -52.13
N LEU A 45 -25.17 22.70 -50.88
CA LEU A 45 -26.27 23.55 -50.43
C LEU A 45 -26.19 24.95 -51.04
N CYS A 46 -25.00 25.54 -51.12
CA CYS A 46 -24.79 26.81 -51.85
C CYS A 46 -25.14 26.71 -53.30
N LEU A 47 -24.73 25.65 -54.00
CA LEU A 47 -25.09 25.46 -55.46
C LEU A 47 -26.59 25.32 -55.67
N ILE A 48 -27.31 24.62 -54.79
CA ILE A 48 -28.75 24.46 -54.82
C ILE A 48 -29.42 25.83 -54.68
N HIS A 49 -29.01 26.68 -53.76
CA HIS A 49 -29.55 28.02 -53.56
C HIS A 49 -29.31 28.91 -54.77
N ILE A 50 -28.12 28.83 -55.38
CA ILE A 50 -27.85 29.57 -56.67
C ILE A 50 -28.74 29.08 -57.79
N TYR A 51 -28.90 27.77 -57.98
CA TYR A 51 -29.73 27.20 -59.03
C TYR A 51 -31.19 27.55 -58.84
N MET A 52 -31.70 27.58 -57.58
CA MET A 52 -33.09 27.94 -57.29
C MET A 52 -33.35 29.47 -57.32
N ASN A 53 -32.35 30.28 -57.56
CA ASN A 53 -32.40 31.73 -57.51
C ASN A 53 -33.02 32.28 -56.20
N SER A 54 -32.65 31.65 -55.07
CA SER A 54 -33.17 31.91 -53.71
C SER A 54 -32.67 33.27 -53.17
N SER A 55 -33.46 33.88 -52.29
CA SER A 55 -33.03 35.10 -51.60
C SER A 55 -31.80 34.91 -50.77
N ILE A 56 -30.96 35.92 -50.54
CA ILE A 56 -29.75 35.91 -49.70
C ILE A 56 -30.12 35.52 -48.31
N ASP A 57 -31.25 35.96 -47.74
CA ASP A 57 -31.70 35.62 -46.35
C ASP A 57 -31.95 34.13 -46.22
N SER A 58 -32.56 33.47 -47.23
CA SER A 58 -32.77 32.00 -47.15
C SER A 58 -31.47 31.23 -47.21
N MET A 59 -30.47 31.71 -47.94
CA MET A 59 -29.14 31.14 -48.02
C MET A 59 -28.42 31.25 -46.69
N ILE A 60 -28.50 32.41 -46.01
CA ILE A 60 -27.91 32.61 -44.69
C ILE A 60 -28.56 31.69 -43.63
N VAL A 61 -29.89 31.67 -43.58
CA VAL A 61 -30.64 30.84 -42.64
C VAL A 61 -30.32 29.36 -42.81
N SER A 62 -30.30 28.87 -44.05
CA SER A 62 -29.98 27.46 -44.32
C SER A 62 -28.53 27.12 -43.97
N GLY A 63 -27.57 28.04 -44.20
CA GLY A 63 -26.17 27.87 -43.79
C GLY A 63 -26.01 27.80 -42.29
N VAL A 64 -26.70 28.65 -41.52
CA VAL A 64 -26.67 28.61 -40.05
C VAL A 64 -27.29 27.32 -39.53
N LEU A 65 -28.42 26.88 -40.06
CA LEU A 65 -29.07 25.62 -39.69
C LEU A 65 -28.18 24.42 -40.00
N GLN A 66 -27.51 24.43 -41.15
CA GLN A 66 -26.56 23.36 -41.51
C GLN A 66 -25.40 23.29 -40.52
N ILE A 67 -24.73 24.41 -40.23
CA ILE A 67 -23.61 24.44 -39.25
C ILE A 67 -24.07 23.93 -37.88
N SER A 68 -25.25 24.36 -37.42
CA SER A 68 -25.82 23.91 -36.15
C SER A 68 -26.11 22.40 -36.12
N SER A 69 -26.50 21.80 -37.26
CA SER A 69 -26.82 20.37 -37.33
C SER A 69 -25.59 19.46 -37.33
N PHE A 70 -24.40 19.99 -37.66
CA PHE A 70 -23.17 19.20 -37.66
C PHE A 70 -22.53 19.03 -36.27
N GLY A 71 -22.85 19.87 -35.29
CA GLY A 71 -22.35 19.74 -33.93
C GLY A 71 -22.51 18.33 -33.32
N PRO A 72 -23.74 17.77 -33.33
CA PRO A 72 -24.00 16.39 -32.88
C PRO A 72 -23.24 15.33 -33.69
N VAL A 73 -23.06 15.51 -35.00
CA VAL A 73 -22.31 14.56 -35.83
C VAL A 73 -20.82 14.52 -35.46
N ILE A 74 -20.22 15.69 -35.24
CA ILE A 74 -18.82 15.79 -34.79
C ILE A 74 -18.67 15.18 -33.38
N ALA A 75 -19.61 15.48 -32.49
CA ALA A 75 -19.62 14.86 -31.15
C ALA A 75 -19.70 13.33 -31.24
N LEU A 76 -20.55 12.79 -32.10
CA LEU A 76 -20.70 11.36 -32.35
C LEU A 76 -19.42 10.74 -32.94
N ALA A 77 -18.73 11.43 -33.83
CA ALA A 77 -17.47 10.99 -34.43
C ALA A 77 -16.34 10.88 -33.36
N ASN A 78 -16.37 11.74 -32.34
CA ASN A 78 -15.41 11.72 -31.22
C ASN A 78 -15.82 10.75 -30.09
N LEU A 79 -17.06 10.26 -30.09
CA LEU A 79 -17.58 9.40 -29.00
C LEU A 79 -16.76 8.13 -28.85
N GLY A 80 -16.30 7.51 -29.94
CA GLY A 80 -15.53 6.28 -29.92
C GLY A 80 -14.23 6.39 -29.12
N SER A 81 -13.51 7.51 -29.23
CA SER A 81 -12.27 7.75 -28.49
C SER A 81 -12.52 7.99 -27.01
N THR A 82 -13.54 8.79 -26.69
CA THR A 82 -13.93 9.09 -25.30
C THR A 82 -14.44 7.83 -24.61
N LEU A 83 -15.25 7.03 -25.29
CA LEU A 83 -15.77 5.75 -24.78
C LEU A 83 -14.63 4.77 -24.49
N SER A 84 -13.66 4.62 -25.40
CA SER A 84 -12.51 3.74 -25.20
C SER A 84 -11.66 4.14 -23.99
N GLN A 85 -11.43 5.44 -23.77
CA GLN A 85 -10.73 5.95 -22.60
C GLN A 85 -11.51 5.67 -21.31
N THR A 86 -12.83 5.90 -21.34
CA THR A 86 -13.71 5.65 -20.19
C THR A 86 -13.76 4.17 -19.82
N ILE A 87 -13.89 3.29 -20.83
CA ILE A 87 -13.87 1.83 -20.63
C ILE A 87 -12.52 1.39 -20.06
N GLY A 88 -11.39 1.90 -20.60
CA GLY A 88 -10.06 1.59 -20.09
C GLY A 88 -9.84 2.06 -18.65
N ALA A 89 -10.38 3.20 -18.26
CA ALA A 89 -10.36 3.66 -16.87
C ALA A 89 -11.26 2.78 -15.98
N GLY A 90 -12.46 2.45 -16.45
CA GLY A 90 -13.39 1.56 -15.75
C GLY A 90 -12.81 0.15 -15.53
N GLN A 91 -12.16 -0.42 -16.54
CA GLN A 91 -11.50 -1.72 -16.40
C GLN A 91 -10.41 -1.75 -15.33
N ARG A 92 -9.64 -0.66 -15.18
CA ARG A 92 -8.63 -0.55 -14.10
C ARG A 92 -9.29 -0.54 -12.71
N VAL A 93 -10.40 0.16 -12.56
CA VAL A 93 -11.15 0.17 -11.30
C VAL A 93 -11.72 -1.22 -11.01
N ILE A 94 -12.34 -1.86 -12.01
CA ILE A 94 -12.88 -3.22 -11.86
C ILE A 94 -11.78 -4.22 -11.53
N SER A 95 -10.61 -4.15 -12.20
CA SER A 95 -9.51 -5.07 -11.90
C SER A 95 -9.00 -4.95 -10.46
N LEU A 96 -9.02 -3.73 -9.88
CA LEU A 96 -8.69 -3.53 -8.45
C LEU A 96 -9.78 -4.11 -7.52
N LEU A 97 -11.05 -4.01 -7.91
CA LEU A 97 -12.16 -4.57 -7.11
C LEU A 97 -12.25 -6.09 -7.20
N ASP A 98 -11.85 -6.66 -8.33
CA ASP A 98 -11.84 -8.11 -8.57
C ASP A 98 -10.55 -8.78 -8.05
N GLU A 99 -9.59 -8.00 -7.52
CA GLU A 99 -8.38 -8.56 -6.94
C GLU A 99 -8.73 -9.39 -5.71
N SER A 100 -8.48 -10.69 -5.79
CA SER A 100 -8.73 -11.58 -4.66
C SER A 100 -7.71 -11.31 -3.55
N PRO A 101 -8.14 -11.24 -2.28
CA PRO A 101 -7.23 -11.05 -1.17
C PRO A 101 -6.23 -12.23 -1.09
N MET A 102 -4.98 -11.92 -0.74
CA MET A 102 -3.92 -12.94 -0.58
C MET A 102 -4.25 -13.96 0.52
N VAL A 103 -5.08 -13.57 1.47
CA VAL A 103 -5.51 -14.39 2.60
C VAL A 103 -7.00 -14.15 2.80
N GLU A 104 -7.75 -15.22 2.91
CA GLU A 104 -9.20 -15.15 3.20
C GLU A 104 -9.43 -14.67 4.64
N GLU A 105 -10.38 -13.76 4.82
CA GLU A 105 -10.86 -13.40 6.15
C GLU A 105 -11.67 -14.54 6.75
N VAL A 106 -11.41 -14.81 8.02
CA VAL A 106 -12.09 -15.87 8.78
C VAL A 106 -12.92 -15.22 9.87
N GLU A 107 -14.23 -15.42 9.80
CA GLU A 107 -15.19 -14.91 10.78
C GLU A 107 -15.85 -16.05 11.55
N ASN A 108 -16.31 -15.75 12.76
CA ASN A 108 -17.09 -16.69 13.59
C ASN A 108 -16.38 -18.04 13.83
N LYS A 109 -15.07 -18.02 13.96
CA LYS A 109 -14.22 -19.17 14.27
C LYS A 109 -13.56 -19.01 15.64
N GLU A 110 -12.62 -19.91 15.94
CA GLU A 110 -11.92 -19.95 17.22
C GLU A 110 -11.10 -18.66 17.46
N GLU A 111 -11.03 -18.27 18.71
CA GLU A 111 -10.24 -17.14 19.20
C GLU A 111 -9.07 -17.65 20.04
N THR A 112 -8.03 -16.86 20.15
CA THR A 112 -6.82 -17.20 20.89
C THR A 112 -6.41 -16.04 21.81
N ASP A 113 -5.67 -16.38 22.88
CA ASP A 113 -5.08 -15.43 23.82
C ASP A 113 -3.59 -15.15 23.53
N PHE A 114 -3.00 -15.79 22.50
CA PHE A 114 -1.58 -15.67 22.13
C PHE A 114 -0.61 -16.02 23.27
N LYS A 115 -0.73 -17.21 23.84
CA LYS A 115 0.20 -17.72 24.85
C LYS A 115 1.41 -18.40 24.23
N MET A 116 1.24 -19.03 23.07
CA MET A 116 2.31 -19.73 22.37
C MET A 116 2.12 -19.68 20.87
N VAL A 117 3.21 -19.50 20.15
CA VAL A 117 3.22 -19.62 18.68
C VAL A 117 4.26 -20.65 18.28
N ASP A 118 3.82 -21.67 17.52
CA ASP A 118 4.67 -22.72 16.97
C ASP A 118 4.72 -22.62 15.44
N VAL A 119 5.90 -22.38 14.92
CA VAL A 119 6.22 -22.43 13.49
C VAL A 119 6.90 -23.77 13.22
N SER A 120 6.30 -24.64 12.44
CA SER A 120 6.79 -26.00 12.22
C SER A 120 7.01 -26.28 10.73
N SER A 121 8.28 -26.53 10.38
CA SER A 121 8.75 -26.88 9.02
C SER A 121 8.15 -26.00 7.92
N VAL A 122 8.19 -24.67 8.14
CA VAL A 122 7.55 -23.71 7.25
C VAL A 122 8.43 -23.43 6.04
N ASP A 123 7.86 -23.70 4.83
CA ASP A 123 8.36 -23.21 3.56
C ASP A 123 7.50 -22.02 3.09
N PHE A 124 8.16 -21.02 2.52
CA PHE A 124 7.48 -19.90 1.91
C PHE A 124 8.25 -19.32 0.72
N ALA A 125 7.52 -18.98 -0.35
CA ALA A 125 8.03 -18.32 -1.54
C ALA A 125 7.12 -17.16 -1.95
N TYR A 126 7.71 -16.07 -2.44
CA TYR A 126 6.98 -15.07 -3.21
C TYR A 126 7.04 -15.49 -4.68
N GLU A 127 5.90 -15.82 -5.28
CA GLU A 127 5.84 -16.39 -6.64
C GLU A 127 6.74 -17.63 -6.78
N GLU A 128 7.84 -17.52 -7.51
CA GLU A 128 8.82 -18.60 -7.69
C GLU A 128 10.08 -18.47 -6.80
N GLU A 129 10.24 -17.34 -6.08
CA GLU A 129 11.41 -17.08 -5.25
C GLU A 129 11.24 -17.64 -3.85
N GLN A 130 11.91 -18.73 -3.51
CA GLN A 130 11.88 -19.32 -2.16
C GLN A 130 12.61 -18.41 -1.17
N ILE A 131 11.94 -18.05 -0.07
CA ILE A 131 12.47 -17.16 0.97
C ILE A 131 12.74 -17.89 2.27
N LEU A 132 11.83 -18.79 2.66
CA LEU A 132 11.98 -19.61 3.87
C LEU A 132 11.88 -21.08 3.48
N LYS A 133 12.72 -21.92 4.12
CA LYS A 133 12.74 -23.35 3.95
C LYS A 133 12.96 -24.03 5.28
N ASP A 134 12.09 -24.99 5.60
CA ASP A 134 12.08 -25.77 6.84
C ASP A 134 12.26 -24.92 8.10
N MET A 135 11.64 -23.72 8.12
CA MET A 135 11.75 -22.81 9.24
C MET A 135 11.00 -23.35 10.45
N ASN A 136 11.71 -23.43 11.57
CA ASN A 136 11.18 -23.89 12.84
C ASN A 136 11.42 -22.82 13.91
N LEU A 137 10.36 -22.43 14.64
CA LEU A 137 10.42 -21.43 15.69
C LEU A 137 9.30 -21.66 16.68
N ASN A 138 9.63 -21.65 17.97
CA ASN A 138 8.65 -21.64 19.07
C ASN A 138 8.78 -20.30 19.81
N ILE A 139 7.66 -19.64 20.07
CA ILE A 139 7.56 -18.37 20.81
C ILE A 139 6.65 -18.62 22.00
N ARG A 140 7.11 -18.30 23.19
CA ARG A 140 6.37 -18.50 24.44
C ARG A 140 5.79 -17.19 24.96
N GLU A 141 4.74 -17.28 25.75
CA GLU A 141 4.15 -16.15 26.45
C GLU A 141 5.20 -15.36 27.24
N ASN A 142 5.14 -14.05 27.16
CA ASN A 142 6.04 -13.11 27.87
C ASN A 142 7.54 -13.29 27.55
N GLU A 143 7.87 -13.95 26.45
CA GLU A 143 9.25 -14.11 25.98
C GLU A 143 9.64 -12.93 25.06
N VAL A 144 10.87 -12.45 25.20
CA VAL A 144 11.48 -11.47 24.31
C VAL A 144 12.49 -12.17 23.41
N ILE A 145 12.18 -12.29 22.12
CA ILE A 145 13.01 -13.00 21.15
C ILE A 145 13.67 -12.01 20.19
N GLY A 146 14.97 -12.16 19.99
CA GLY A 146 15.73 -11.49 18.95
C GLY A 146 15.87 -12.37 17.71
N ILE A 147 15.65 -11.82 16.53
CA ILE A 147 15.93 -12.46 15.25
C ILE A 147 17.04 -11.70 14.54
N GLN A 148 18.16 -12.35 14.32
CA GLN A 148 19.33 -11.81 13.63
C GLN A 148 19.62 -12.60 12.35
N GLY A 149 20.11 -11.94 11.31
CA GLY A 149 20.50 -12.58 10.06
C GLY A 149 20.84 -11.57 8.99
N LYS A 150 21.53 -12.00 7.92
CA LYS A 150 21.90 -11.15 6.80
C LYS A 150 20.65 -10.51 6.13
N SER A 151 20.84 -9.38 5.43
CA SER A 151 19.77 -8.82 4.61
C SER A 151 19.31 -9.88 3.59
N GLY A 152 17.98 -10.01 3.44
CA GLY A 152 17.39 -11.00 2.54
C GLY A 152 17.27 -12.42 3.14
N SER A 153 17.59 -12.66 4.42
CA SER A 153 17.41 -14.00 5.05
C SER A 153 15.95 -14.34 5.42
N GLY A 154 14.98 -13.50 5.06
CA GLY A 154 13.56 -13.80 5.30
C GLY A 154 13.00 -13.33 6.64
N LYS A 155 13.74 -12.54 7.43
CA LYS A 155 13.28 -12.06 8.77
C LYS A 155 11.93 -11.32 8.72
N SER A 156 11.84 -10.29 7.89
CA SER A 156 10.58 -9.53 7.71
C SER A 156 9.46 -10.40 7.11
N THR A 157 9.82 -11.39 6.28
CA THR A 157 8.86 -12.36 5.74
C THR A 157 8.30 -13.24 6.86
N LEU A 158 9.14 -13.71 7.77
CA LEU A 158 8.68 -14.48 8.93
C LEU A 158 7.70 -13.67 9.79
N LEU A 159 8.01 -12.39 10.08
CA LEU A 159 7.08 -11.52 10.83
C LEU A 159 5.74 -11.36 10.09
N LYS A 160 5.77 -11.18 8.77
CA LYS A 160 4.56 -11.07 7.95
C LYS A 160 3.73 -12.36 7.92
N LEU A 161 4.37 -13.53 7.98
CA LEU A 161 3.68 -14.81 8.10
C LEU A 161 3.06 -15.00 9.49
N LEU A 162 3.75 -14.57 10.55
CA LEU A 162 3.20 -14.53 11.91
C LEU A 162 1.95 -13.64 11.99
N MET A 163 1.93 -12.50 11.27
CA MET A 163 0.77 -11.62 11.10
C MET A 163 -0.30 -12.20 10.14
N ARG A 164 -0.08 -13.38 9.57
CA ARG A 164 -0.94 -13.93 8.52
C ARG A 164 -1.29 -12.91 7.43
N PHE A 165 -0.28 -12.20 6.90
CA PHE A 165 -0.44 -11.42 5.66
C PHE A 165 -0.33 -12.30 4.42
N TRP A 166 0.29 -13.47 4.54
CA TRP A 166 0.33 -14.57 3.59
C TRP A 166 0.16 -15.88 4.32
N ASP A 167 -0.35 -16.88 3.65
CA ASP A 167 -0.36 -18.25 4.11
C ASP A 167 0.93 -18.97 3.71
N VAL A 168 1.42 -19.87 4.57
CA VAL A 168 2.61 -20.67 4.30
C VAL A 168 2.40 -21.65 3.15
N SER A 169 3.45 -21.90 2.35
CA SER A 169 3.38 -22.85 1.23
C SER A 169 3.40 -24.31 1.72
N LYS A 170 4.22 -24.60 2.75
CA LYS A 170 4.27 -25.88 3.47
C LYS A 170 4.47 -25.64 4.95
N GLY A 171 4.25 -26.67 5.76
CA GLY A 171 4.31 -26.59 7.21
C GLY A 171 3.08 -25.94 7.80
N SER A 172 3.22 -25.45 9.04
CA SER A 172 2.11 -24.80 9.73
C SER A 172 2.61 -23.77 10.75
N ILE A 173 1.78 -22.76 10.99
CA ILE A 173 1.91 -21.84 12.12
C ILE A 173 0.70 -22.09 13.02
N LEU A 174 0.98 -22.47 14.26
CA LEU A 174 -0.03 -22.72 15.27
C LEU A 174 0.05 -21.63 16.34
N VAL A 175 -1.09 -21.11 16.74
CA VAL A 175 -1.24 -20.19 17.86
C VAL A 175 -2.10 -20.90 18.90
N ASP A 176 -1.57 -21.10 20.09
CA ASP A 176 -2.22 -21.90 21.15
C ASP A 176 -2.65 -23.31 20.71
N GLY A 177 -1.86 -23.91 19.79
CA GLY A 177 -2.17 -25.24 19.22
C GLY A 177 -3.17 -25.22 18.07
N LEU A 178 -3.76 -24.07 17.72
CA LEU A 178 -4.71 -23.91 16.63
C LEU A 178 -4.02 -23.34 15.38
N ASN A 179 -4.37 -23.84 14.20
CA ASN A 179 -3.77 -23.34 12.96
C ASN A 179 -4.20 -21.88 12.73
N ILE A 180 -3.23 -20.98 12.50
CA ILE A 180 -3.48 -19.56 12.28
C ILE A 180 -4.50 -19.30 11.15
N ARG A 181 -4.61 -20.21 10.17
CA ARG A 181 -5.57 -20.14 9.07
C ARG A 181 -7.03 -20.32 9.52
N SER A 182 -7.26 -21.00 10.65
CA SER A 182 -8.59 -21.27 11.17
C SER A 182 -9.05 -20.27 12.23
N LEU A 183 -8.18 -19.37 12.65
CA LEU A 183 -8.48 -18.39 13.69
C LEU A 183 -9.27 -17.19 13.14
N ASN A 184 -10.12 -16.63 13.98
CA ASN A 184 -10.87 -15.42 13.69
C ASN A 184 -9.92 -14.25 13.38
N THR A 185 -10.05 -13.67 12.17
CA THR A 185 -9.13 -12.63 11.71
C THR A 185 -9.16 -11.38 12.59
N SER A 186 -10.34 -10.99 13.09
CA SER A 186 -10.44 -9.81 13.97
C SER A 186 -9.79 -10.05 15.34
N ASN A 187 -9.84 -11.27 15.87
CA ASN A 187 -9.15 -11.66 17.09
C ASN A 187 -7.63 -11.67 16.90
N LEU A 188 -7.12 -12.19 15.76
CA LEU A 188 -5.70 -12.10 15.41
C LEU A 188 -5.25 -10.64 15.42
N ARG A 189 -5.90 -9.77 14.65
CA ARG A 189 -5.55 -8.35 14.53
C ARG A 189 -5.59 -7.59 15.86
N LYS A 190 -6.50 -7.96 16.77
CA LYS A 190 -6.58 -7.38 18.10
C LYS A 190 -5.38 -7.74 18.98
N ASN A 191 -4.88 -8.97 18.84
CA ASN A 191 -3.82 -9.51 19.69
C ASN A 191 -2.41 -9.36 19.09
N GLU A 192 -2.29 -8.96 17.84
CA GLU A 192 -1.02 -8.78 17.12
C GLU A 192 -0.73 -7.30 16.88
N GLY A 193 0.49 -6.88 17.15
CA GLY A 193 1.00 -5.55 16.81
C GLY A 193 2.26 -5.68 15.95
N TYR A 194 2.31 -4.98 14.81
CA TYR A 194 3.45 -5.02 13.91
C TYR A 194 3.98 -3.62 13.63
N VAL A 195 5.24 -3.40 13.97
CA VAL A 195 5.97 -2.18 13.60
C VAL A 195 6.91 -2.52 12.45
N THR A 196 6.63 -1.93 11.29
CA THR A 196 7.43 -2.09 10.08
C THR A 196 8.70 -1.24 10.14
N GLN A 197 9.72 -1.61 9.37
CA GLN A 197 10.95 -0.85 9.24
C GLN A 197 10.70 0.60 8.80
N GLU A 198 9.74 0.80 7.87
CA GLU A 198 9.28 2.12 7.46
C GLU A 198 7.85 2.36 7.94
N THR A 199 7.65 3.42 8.71
CA THR A 199 6.32 3.82 9.16
C THR A 199 5.62 4.67 8.12
N ILE A 200 4.47 4.19 7.64
CA ILE A 200 3.61 4.95 6.71
C ILE A 200 2.64 5.81 7.51
N LEU A 201 2.57 7.08 7.15
CA LEU A 201 1.64 8.05 7.71
C LEU A 201 0.67 8.54 6.62
N PHE A 202 -0.58 8.74 7.01
CA PHE A 202 -1.62 9.27 6.13
C PHE A 202 -1.58 10.79 6.10
N HIS A 203 -2.03 11.38 5.02
CA HIS A 203 -2.24 12.83 4.92
C HIS A 203 -3.43 13.24 5.81
N ASP A 204 -3.16 13.39 7.10
CA ASP A 204 -4.13 13.70 8.15
C ASP A 204 -3.39 14.25 9.37
N THR A 205 -4.09 14.61 10.43
CA THR A 205 -3.48 15.07 11.67
C THR A 205 -2.64 13.98 12.34
N ILE A 206 -1.67 14.37 13.18
CA ILE A 206 -0.89 13.41 13.99
C ILE A 206 -1.84 12.61 14.90
N GLU A 207 -2.84 13.25 15.48
CA GLU A 207 -3.87 12.59 16.31
C GLU A 207 -4.59 11.48 15.52
N ASN A 208 -5.10 11.79 14.33
CA ASN A 208 -5.80 10.80 13.50
C ASN A 208 -4.88 9.67 13.03
N ASN A 209 -3.62 10.00 12.73
CA ASN A 209 -2.61 9.00 12.44
C ASN A 209 -2.38 8.03 13.62
N LEU A 210 -2.44 8.51 14.85
CA LEU A 210 -2.34 7.66 16.06
C LEU A 210 -3.61 6.84 16.28
N ARG A 211 -4.79 7.44 16.06
CA ARG A 211 -6.09 6.76 16.18
C ARG A 211 -6.29 5.60 15.20
N VAL A 212 -5.48 5.48 14.15
CA VAL A 212 -5.47 4.29 13.30
C VAL A 212 -5.24 3.00 14.10
N ALA A 213 -4.43 3.07 15.17
CA ALA A 213 -4.18 1.92 16.04
C ALA A 213 -5.34 1.61 17.01
N LYS A 214 -6.07 2.65 17.45
CA LYS A 214 -7.22 2.53 18.36
C LYS A 214 -8.17 3.70 18.14
N GLN A 215 -9.24 3.49 17.37
CA GLN A 215 -10.16 4.57 16.94
C GLN A 215 -10.75 5.37 18.12
N ASN A 216 -11.14 4.68 19.19
CA ASN A 216 -11.79 5.29 20.36
C ASN A 216 -10.79 5.65 21.48
N ALA A 217 -9.49 5.81 21.17
CA ALA A 217 -8.50 6.19 22.16
C ALA A 217 -8.81 7.58 22.75
N THR A 218 -8.68 7.73 24.05
CA THR A 218 -8.76 9.07 24.69
C THR A 218 -7.47 9.86 24.42
N MET A 219 -7.50 11.18 24.63
CA MET A 219 -6.26 11.97 24.49
C MET A 219 -5.21 11.58 25.52
N GLU A 220 -5.63 11.22 26.72
CA GLU A 220 -4.72 10.73 27.77
C GLU A 220 -4.00 9.46 27.32
N GLU A 221 -4.72 8.50 26.73
CA GLU A 221 -4.11 7.27 26.19
C GLU A 221 -3.10 7.59 25.07
N ILE A 222 -3.45 8.50 24.17
CA ILE A 222 -2.58 8.96 23.07
C ILE A 222 -1.31 9.60 23.63
N GLU A 223 -1.45 10.52 24.62
CA GLU A 223 -0.30 11.17 25.23
C GLU A 223 0.61 10.20 25.96
N VAL A 224 0.05 9.21 26.69
CA VAL A 224 0.84 8.15 27.37
C VAL A 224 1.61 7.35 26.36
N ALA A 225 0.98 6.92 25.27
CA ALA A 225 1.64 6.17 24.19
C ALA A 225 2.76 6.99 23.52
N CYS A 226 2.53 8.29 23.28
CA CYS A 226 3.52 9.19 22.72
C CYS A 226 4.70 9.46 23.68
N LYS A 227 4.45 9.52 24.98
CA LYS A 227 5.51 9.63 26.01
C LYS A 227 6.39 8.36 26.02
N LYS A 228 5.79 7.17 25.98
CA LYS A 228 6.52 5.89 25.86
C LYS A 228 7.37 5.83 24.59
N ALA A 229 6.86 6.37 23.47
CA ALA A 229 7.58 6.46 22.20
C ALA A 229 8.57 7.64 22.12
N ASN A 230 8.73 8.42 23.17
CA ASN A 230 9.59 9.60 23.22
C ASN A 230 9.35 10.61 22.09
N ILE A 231 8.05 10.85 21.73
CA ILE A 231 7.63 11.78 20.67
C ILE A 231 6.71 12.89 21.18
N HIS A 232 6.19 12.76 22.40
CA HIS A 232 5.23 13.71 22.99
C HIS A 232 5.73 15.17 23.00
N GLU A 233 6.93 15.38 23.53
CA GLU A 233 7.52 16.73 23.65
C GLU A 233 7.71 17.37 22.25
N TYR A 234 8.13 16.60 21.27
CA TYR A 234 8.23 17.06 19.89
C TYR A 234 6.86 17.49 19.35
N ILE A 235 5.83 16.66 19.51
CA ILE A 235 4.48 16.99 19.05
C ILE A 235 3.97 18.26 19.74
N GLN A 236 4.18 18.43 21.03
CA GLN A 236 3.81 19.62 21.80
C GLN A 236 4.54 20.88 21.32
N SER A 237 5.76 20.76 20.79
CA SER A 237 6.53 21.90 20.26
C SER A 237 6.02 22.39 18.90
N LEU A 238 5.18 21.62 18.22
CA LEU A 238 4.60 21.99 16.92
C LEU A 238 3.49 23.06 17.12
N PRO A 239 3.31 24.00 16.17
CA PRO A 239 2.34 25.09 16.31
C PRO A 239 0.91 24.64 16.60
N ASN A 240 0.48 23.49 16.07
CA ASN A 240 -0.87 22.93 16.27
C ASN A 240 -0.85 21.65 17.13
N GLY A 241 0.29 21.28 17.75
CA GLY A 241 0.42 20.08 18.56
C GLY A 241 -0.05 18.82 17.83
N TYR A 242 -0.90 18.02 18.47
CA TYR A 242 -1.49 16.81 17.89
C TYR A 242 -2.39 17.06 16.67
N LYS A 243 -2.90 18.29 16.48
CA LYS A 243 -3.69 18.68 15.30
C LYS A 243 -2.84 19.11 14.11
N THR A 244 -1.52 19.02 14.20
CA THR A 244 -0.63 19.30 13.09
C THR A 244 -0.90 18.32 11.97
N MET A 245 -1.11 18.85 10.74
CA MET A 245 -1.29 18.06 9.53
C MET A 245 0.04 17.44 9.11
N VAL A 246 0.01 16.15 8.83
CA VAL A 246 1.12 15.40 8.25
C VAL A 246 0.94 15.40 6.74
N GLU A 247 1.98 15.73 6.00
CA GLU A 247 1.96 15.65 4.54
C GLU A 247 1.97 14.20 4.06
N GLU A 248 1.70 14.03 2.77
CA GLU A 248 1.61 12.71 2.13
C GLU A 248 2.85 11.86 2.43
N LEU A 249 2.63 10.61 2.87
CA LEU A 249 3.66 9.67 3.32
C LEU A 249 4.54 10.18 4.47
N GLY A 250 4.14 11.23 5.17
CA GLY A 250 4.89 11.80 6.28
C GLY A 250 6.12 12.60 5.87
N SER A 251 6.14 13.18 4.64
CA SER A 251 7.29 13.91 4.09
C SER A 251 7.72 15.13 4.92
N SER A 252 6.80 15.69 5.72
CA SER A 252 7.08 16.80 6.65
C SER A 252 7.82 16.39 7.94
N LEU A 253 7.98 15.08 8.19
CA LEU A 253 8.61 14.54 9.39
C LEU A 253 9.92 13.84 9.04
N SER A 254 10.91 13.90 9.94
CA SER A 254 12.12 13.11 9.84
C SER A 254 11.84 11.60 9.94
N GLY A 255 12.77 10.75 9.48
CA GLY A 255 12.66 9.30 9.60
C GLY A 255 12.47 8.83 11.04
N GLY A 256 13.19 9.44 11.98
CA GLY A 256 13.09 9.10 13.40
C GLY A 256 11.75 9.53 14.03
N GLU A 257 11.18 10.66 13.62
CA GLU A 257 9.85 11.09 14.08
C GLU A 257 8.74 10.17 13.56
N ARG A 258 8.77 9.80 12.28
CA ARG A 258 7.86 8.81 11.72
C ARG A 258 7.93 7.49 12.46
N GLN A 259 9.15 6.99 12.71
CA GLN A 259 9.36 5.73 13.41
C GLN A 259 8.81 5.78 14.84
N ARG A 260 9.02 6.88 15.58
CA ARG A 260 8.44 7.06 16.91
C ARG A 260 6.91 7.15 16.91
N ILE A 261 6.28 7.72 15.87
CA ILE A 261 4.82 7.65 15.71
C ILE A 261 4.37 6.20 15.49
N GLY A 262 5.09 5.42 14.70
CA GLY A 262 4.83 3.99 14.54
C GLY A 262 4.90 3.21 15.87
N LEU A 263 5.90 3.52 16.68
CA LEU A 263 6.03 2.95 18.03
C LEU A 263 4.90 3.42 18.97
N ALA A 264 4.50 4.69 18.88
CA ALA A 264 3.35 5.18 19.65
C ALA A 264 2.04 4.45 19.27
N ARG A 265 1.85 4.12 17.98
CA ARG A 265 0.74 3.26 17.54
C ARG A 265 0.78 1.88 18.20
N MET A 266 1.96 1.27 18.28
CA MET A 266 2.15 -0.02 18.93
C MET A 266 1.81 0.03 20.43
N PHE A 267 2.27 1.06 21.15
CA PHE A 267 1.92 1.24 22.56
C PHE A 267 0.42 1.51 22.78
N LEU A 268 -0.23 2.21 21.82
CA LEU A 268 -1.65 2.52 21.89
C LEU A 268 -2.54 1.32 21.55
N HIS A 269 -2.09 0.46 20.65
CA HIS A 269 -2.81 -0.76 20.24
C HIS A 269 -2.87 -1.79 21.35
N ASP A 270 -1.80 -1.87 22.16
CA ASP A 270 -1.72 -2.72 23.36
C ASP A 270 -1.88 -4.22 23.09
N ALA A 271 -1.30 -4.71 21.98
CA ALA A 271 -1.34 -6.11 21.57
C ALA A 271 -0.53 -7.03 22.50
N LYS A 272 -0.90 -8.31 22.60
CA LYS A 272 -0.19 -9.34 23.36
C LYS A 272 1.08 -9.84 22.66
N LEU A 273 1.03 -10.00 21.33
CA LEU A 273 2.18 -10.31 20.49
C LEU A 273 2.62 -9.06 19.74
N VAL A 274 3.85 -8.62 19.99
CA VAL A 274 4.43 -7.43 19.36
C VAL A 274 5.61 -7.86 18.48
N LEU A 275 5.48 -7.57 17.18
CA LEU A 275 6.49 -7.87 16.18
C LEU A 275 7.15 -6.56 15.72
N LEU A 276 8.47 -6.45 15.87
CA LEU A 276 9.23 -5.24 15.66
C LEU A 276 10.31 -5.48 14.59
N ASP A 277 10.14 -4.86 13.41
CA ASP A 277 11.08 -4.97 12.30
C ASP A 277 12.00 -3.75 12.26
N GLU A 278 13.20 -3.89 12.79
CA GLU A 278 14.20 -2.84 12.93
C GLU A 278 13.65 -1.53 13.55
N PRO A 279 13.01 -1.60 14.74
CA PRO A 279 12.22 -0.50 15.31
C PRO A 279 13.04 0.73 15.69
N THR A 280 14.37 0.66 15.66
CA THR A 280 15.27 1.75 16.07
C THR A 280 16.28 2.13 14.98
N SER A 281 16.11 1.64 13.75
CA SER A 281 17.07 1.85 12.64
C SER A 281 17.34 3.31 12.31
N ASN A 282 16.33 4.17 12.42
CA ASN A 282 16.40 5.60 12.10
C ASN A 282 16.59 6.50 13.33
N LEU A 283 16.97 5.94 14.48
CA LEU A 283 17.10 6.66 15.74
C LEU A 283 18.59 6.83 16.12
N ASP A 284 18.88 7.95 16.77
CA ASP A 284 20.14 8.15 17.46
C ASP A 284 20.20 7.33 18.75
N SER A 285 21.39 7.17 19.32
CA SER A 285 21.63 6.28 20.48
C SER A 285 20.86 6.68 21.75
N LEU A 286 20.57 7.98 21.94
CA LEU A 286 19.82 8.46 23.10
C LEU A 286 18.34 8.08 22.98
N ASN A 287 17.75 8.37 21.82
CA ASN A 287 16.36 8.01 21.53
C ASN A 287 16.17 6.48 21.48
N GLU A 288 17.14 5.75 20.92
CA GLU A 288 17.13 4.30 20.91
C GLU A 288 17.05 3.73 22.33
N GLY A 289 17.96 4.16 23.24
CA GLY A 289 17.98 3.69 24.63
C GLY A 289 16.68 3.95 25.38
N ALA A 290 16.10 5.15 25.21
CA ALA A 290 14.82 5.49 25.85
C ALA A 290 13.67 4.61 25.35
N ILE A 291 13.60 4.36 24.05
CA ILE A 291 12.55 3.54 23.44
C ILE A 291 12.71 2.06 23.81
N LEU A 292 13.93 1.51 23.74
CA LEU A 292 14.18 0.13 24.15
C LEU A 292 13.77 -0.07 25.62
N LYS A 293 14.11 0.87 26.50
CA LYS A 293 13.66 0.83 27.89
C LYS A 293 12.15 0.76 27.99
N SER A 294 11.42 1.63 27.28
CA SER A 294 9.95 1.63 27.31
C SER A 294 9.37 0.31 26.78
N ILE A 295 9.94 -0.27 25.73
CA ILE A 295 9.49 -1.56 25.18
C ILE A 295 9.75 -2.69 26.20
N TYR A 296 10.91 -2.69 26.86
CA TYR A 296 11.22 -3.73 27.88
C TYR A 296 10.38 -3.59 29.16
N GLU A 297 9.92 -2.40 29.50
CA GLU A 297 8.98 -2.22 30.61
C GLU A 297 7.61 -2.87 30.33
N GLU A 298 7.21 -2.95 29.06
CA GLU A 298 5.96 -3.62 28.60
C GLU A 298 6.06 -5.17 28.59
N ARG A 299 7.26 -5.76 28.71
CA ARG A 299 7.49 -7.22 28.58
C ARG A 299 6.72 -8.09 29.58
N LYS A 300 6.24 -7.53 30.67
CA LYS A 300 5.60 -8.31 31.76
C LYS A 300 4.33 -9.03 31.29
N ASP A 301 3.62 -8.44 30.35
CA ASP A 301 2.33 -8.92 29.87
C ASP A 301 2.30 -9.11 28.32
N LYS A 302 3.48 -9.05 27.67
CA LYS A 302 3.59 -9.10 26.20
C LYS A 302 4.73 -10.01 25.75
N THR A 303 4.47 -10.71 24.67
CA THR A 303 5.46 -11.45 23.91
C THR A 303 6.02 -10.54 22.82
N ILE A 304 7.34 -10.38 22.74
CA ILE A 304 7.98 -9.42 21.86
C ILE A 304 8.99 -10.15 20.96
N VAL A 305 8.89 -9.91 19.67
CA VAL A 305 9.83 -10.41 18.66
C VAL A 305 10.53 -9.25 18.00
N PHE A 306 11.84 -9.13 18.17
CA PHE A 306 12.67 -8.14 17.52
C PHE A 306 13.38 -8.70 16.30
N VAL A 307 13.30 -8.03 15.19
CA VAL A 307 14.29 -8.15 14.12
C VAL A 307 15.26 -6.99 14.26
N SER A 308 16.52 -7.27 14.50
CA SER A 308 17.56 -6.23 14.66
C SER A 308 18.94 -6.74 14.26
N HIS A 309 19.77 -5.79 13.80
CA HIS A 309 21.21 -5.99 13.61
C HIS A 309 22.04 -5.36 14.72
N ARG A 310 21.40 -4.65 15.65
CA ARG A 310 22.08 -3.94 16.75
C ARG A 310 22.22 -4.82 17.98
N GLU A 311 23.46 -4.92 18.49
CA GLU A 311 23.74 -5.65 19.73
C GLU A 311 23.00 -5.06 20.93
N SER A 312 22.85 -3.73 20.98
CA SER A 312 22.07 -3.03 22.02
C SER A 312 20.65 -3.57 22.18
N THR A 313 19.97 -3.86 21.06
CA THR A 313 18.64 -4.44 21.06
C THR A 313 18.67 -5.92 21.44
N LEU A 314 19.60 -6.70 20.87
CA LEU A 314 19.64 -8.15 21.03
C LEU A 314 20.14 -8.59 22.40
N SER A 315 20.98 -7.80 23.07
CA SER A 315 21.55 -8.14 24.40
C SER A 315 20.51 -8.24 25.52
N HIS A 316 19.31 -7.68 25.30
CA HIS A 316 18.22 -7.71 26.30
C HIS A 316 17.14 -8.76 25.95
N CYS A 317 17.30 -9.51 24.85
CA CYS A 317 16.41 -10.61 24.50
C CYS A 317 16.68 -11.84 25.37
N ASP A 318 15.61 -12.56 25.71
CA ASP A 318 15.75 -13.83 26.46
C ASP A 318 16.42 -14.90 25.59
N ARG A 319 16.26 -14.82 24.27
CA ARG A 319 16.85 -15.71 23.28
C ARG A 319 17.06 -14.98 21.94
N VAL A 320 18.16 -15.30 21.26
CA VAL A 320 18.46 -14.81 19.91
C VAL A 320 18.49 -15.96 18.93
N ILE A 321 17.79 -15.81 17.82
CA ILE A 321 17.73 -16.78 16.73
C ILE A 321 18.48 -16.21 15.54
N HIS A 322 19.36 -17.04 14.97
CA HIS A 322 20.12 -16.69 13.79
C HIS A 322 19.45 -17.29 12.55
N MET A 323 19.03 -16.44 11.62
CA MET A 323 18.50 -16.86 10.32
C MET A 323 19.60 -16.79 9.27
N GLU A 324 19.88 -17.94 8.64
CA GLU A 324 20.80 -18.02 7.52
C GLU A 324 20.06 -17.73 6.20
N SER A 325 20.74 -17.11 5.24
CA SER A 325 20.19 -16.89 3.91
C SER A 325 20.45 -18.13 3.06
N GLU A 326 19.41 -18.81 2.62
CA GLU A 326 19.55 -19.89 1.63
C GLU A 326 19.59 -19.36 0.17
N ARG A 327 19.54 -18.03 -0.01
CA ARG A 327 19.72 -17.45 -1.34
C ARG A 327 21.13 -17.73 -1.84
N VAL A 328 21.24 -18.60 -2.83
CA VAL A 328 22.45 -18.74 -3.62
C VAL A 328 22.58 -17.48 -4.46
N SER A 329 23.59 -16.66 -4.15
CA SER A 329 23.94 -15.42 -4.85
C SER A 329 24.39 -15.68 -6.29
#